data_4f314564cd90bed4fc8ef1a22cfb1519
#
_entry.id   4f314564cd90bed4fc8ef1a22cfb1519
#
_cell.length_a   1.000
_cell.length_b   1.000
_cell.length_c   1.000
_cell.angle_alpha   90.00
_cell.angle_beta   90.00
_cell.angle_gamma   90.00
#
_symmetry.space_group_name_H-M   'P 1'
#
loop_
_entity.id
_entity.type
_entity.pdbx_description
1 polymer ?
#
loop_
_entity_poly.entity_id
_entity_poly.type
_entity_poly.pdbx_seq_one_letter_code
_entity_poly.pdbx_strand_id
1 'polypeptide(L)'
;MKRVKTTRTLCDILKDAWAHAKNDDSKEIKEITISNLVITVNDKCIKIEDILPSACEHILFDNVKFETITSESNCGLNMLTGDRSVSFTHCDFCKCTTLQSNSVYFDNCTTKDDLFINAHSCCINLRNCKINGKLTIESAGTVGLYDTVFQSISVCNTTDDIEIGNCSSNSVTFTNCTPTSIVLESLDAKTIIFERSYIMQLYIMANSNPDKINYDVIELTNVIISCKFKIGNIPIKLLIADKAAVFGNFKYYADAISKCQITDSVGILVPSGELILYKMCRVYKTGDAELETIEKIIVELVVPASAQRVYCDEQKIRVSEAKVAKFLKFDGSDYKVPRGMAVHSDFDYDFIYKLGKVVKPSEKFDPTPGTCGSGIHGFIDINDAINYI
;
A
#
# COMPACT_ATOMS: atom_id res chain seq x y z
N MET A 1 -27.55 -26.06 -9.18
CA MET A 1 -28.19 -26.52 -10.41
C MET A 1 -27.19 -27.28 -11.30
N LYS A 2 -27.63 -28.21 -12.15
CA LYS A 2 -26.74 -28.97 -13.04
C LYS A 2 -26.48 -28.15 -14.31
N ARG A 3 -25.20 -27.94 -14.68
CA ARG A 3 -24.80 -27.27 -15.92
C ARG A 3 -25.03 -28.19 -17.12
N VAL A 4 -25.44 -27.62 -18.25
CA VAL A 4 -25.67 -28.32 -19.50
C VAL A 4 -24.53 -27.95 -20.49
N LYS A 5 -23.85 -28.96 -21.06
CA LYS A 5 -22.84 -28.71 -22.10
C LYS A 5 -23.51 -28.30 -23.40
N THR A 6 -23.07 -27.20 -24.00
CA THR A 6 -23.55 -26.72 -25.28
C THR A 6 -22.45 -26.79 -26.35
N THR A 7 -22.85 -27.03 -27.58
CA THR A 7 -21.97 -26.96 -28.77
C THR A 7 -22.04 -25.58 -29.45
N ARG A 8 -22.90 -24.68 -28.94
CA ARG A 8 -23.10 -23.35 -29.49
C ARG A 8 -21.96 -22.44 -29.09
N THR A 9 -21.61 -21.49 -29.93
CA THR A 9 -20.63 -20.45 -29.59
C THR A 9 -21.22 -19.48 -28.58
N LEU A 10 -20.34 -18.79 -27.81
CA LEU A 10 -20.80 -17.73 -26.90
C LEU A 10 -21.53 -16.62 -27.65
N CYS A 11 -21.09 -16.28 -28.87
CA CYS A 11 -21.76 -15.29 -29.73
C CYS A 11 -23.21 -15.68 -30.05
N ASP A 12 -23.46 -16.96 -30.42
CA ASP A 12 -24.82 -17.44 -30.73
C ASP A 12 -25.71 -17.43 -29.48
N ILE A 13 -25.15 -17.80 -28.33
CA ILE A 13 -25.86 -17.79 -27.04
C ILE A 13 -26.29 -16.38 -26.67
N LEU A 14 -25.39 -15.38 -26.81
CA LEU A 14 -25.67 -13.99 -26.52
C LEU A 14 -26.76 -13.41 -27.44
N LYS A 15 -26.69 -13.70 -28.75
CA LYS A 15 -27.73 -13.26 -29.71
C LYS A 15 -29.10 -13.81 -29.39
N ASP A 16 -29.18 -15.10 -29.05
CA ASP A 16 -30.46 -15.72 -28.72
C ASP A 16 -30.99 -15.24 -27.36
N ALA A 17 -30.14 -15.06 -26.35
CA ALA A 17 -30.57 -14.50 -25.08
C ALA A 17 -31.17 -13.11 -25.26
N TRP A 18 -30.56 -12.28 -26.10
CA TRP A 18 -31.10 -10.95 -26.46
C TRP A 18 -32.43 -11.07 -27.23
N ALA A 19 -32.53 -11.96 -28.22
CA ALA A 19 -33.75 -12.15 -29.00
C ALA A 19 -34.92 -12.63 -28.12
N HIS A 20 -34.64 -13.51 -27.16
CA HIS A 20 -35.64 -13.97 -26.19
C HIS A 20 -36.11 -12.85 -25.24
N ALA A 21 -35.15 -12.04 -24.77
CA ALA A 21 -35.48 -10.91 -23.90
C ALA A 21 -36.36 -9.88 -24.60
N LYS A 22 -36.17 -9.63 -25.89
CA LYS A 22 -36.95 -8.69 -26.71
C LYS A 22 -38.40 -9.08 -26.94
N ASN A 23 -38.75 -10.36 -26.80
CA ASN A 23 -40.14 -10.84 -27.00
C ASN A 23 -41.04 -10.55 -25.80
N ASP A 24 -40.53 -9.97 -24.71
CA ASP A 24 -41.34 -9.48 -23.59
C ASP A 24 -41.60 -7.98 -23.78
N ASP A 25 -42.70 -7.65 -24.48
CA ASP A 25 -43.09 -6.30 -24.87
C ASP A 25 -43.36 -5.33 -23.70
N SER A 26 -43.20 -5.76 -22.46
CA SER A 26 -43.62 -5.00 -21.26
C SER A 26 -42.52 -4.16 -20.59
N LYS A 27 -41.25 -4.26 -20.99
CA LYS A 27 -40.10 -3.60 -20.31
C LYS A 27 -39.00 -3.17 -21.26
N GLU A 28 -38.40 -2.02 -20.97
CA GLU A 28 -37.10 -1.63 -21.52
C GLU A 28 -36.05 -2.62 -20.99
N ILE A 29 -35.55 -3.49 -21.88
CA ILE A 29 -34.60 -4.54 -21.52
C ILE A 29 -33.20 -3.97 -21.55
N LYS A 30 -32.58 -3.92 -20.37
CA LYS A 30 -31.20 -3.45 -20.19
C LYS A 30 -30.22 -4.57 -19.83
N GLU A 31 -30.72 -5.77 -19.53
CA GLU A 31 -29.94 -6.91 -19.05
C GLU A 31 -30.29 -8.21 -19.76
N ILE A 32 -29.28 -9.05 -19.99
CA ILE A 32 -29.46 -10.45 -20.41
C ILE A 32 -28.79 -11.38 -19.42
N THR A 33 -29.41 -12.52 -19.15
CA THR A 33 -28.88 -13.57 -18.27
C THR A 33 -28.58 -14.84 -19.06
N ILE A 34 -27.38 -15.39 -18.85
CA ILE A 34 -26.96 -16.69 -19.39
C ILE A 34 -26.65 -17.61 -18.21
N SER A 35 -27.36 -18.72 -18.12
CA SER A 35 -27.23 -19.56 -16.93
C SER A 35 -27.14 -21.07 -17.22
N ASN A 36 -26.53 -21.78 -16.25
CA ASN A 36 -26.50 -23.23 -16.18
C ASN A 36 -25.84 -23.91 -17.40
N LEU A 37 -24.83 -23.32 -18.00
CA LEU A 37 -24.16 -23.81 -19.20
C LEU A 37 -22.68 -24.19 -18.96
N VAL A 38 -22.19 -25.10 -19.80
CA VAL A 38 -20.78 -25.28 -20.06
C VAL A 38 -20.50 -24.75 -21.46
N ILE A 39 -19.77 -23.66 -21.55
CA ILE A 39 -19.47 -22.96 -22.81
C ILE A 39 -18.02 -23.22 -23.18
N THR A 40 -17.79 -23.71 -24.38
CA THR A 40 -16.44 -23.85 -24.92
C THR A 40 -16.00 -22.53 -25.57
N VAL A 41 -14.91 -21.96 -25.09
CA VAL A 41 -14.32 -20.74 -25.60
C VAL A 41 -13.02 -21.05 -26.35
N ASN A 42 -12.66 -20.18 -27.28
CA ASN A 42 -11.41 -20.23 -28.03
C ASN A 42 -10.61 -18.95 -27.78
N ASP A 43 -9.37 -18.91 -28.29
CA ASP A 43 -8.43 -17.80 -28.07
C ASP A 43 -8.83 -16.48 -28.76
N LYS A 44 -9.97 -16.47 -29.47
CA LYS A 44 -10.44 -15.25 -30.15
C LYS A 44 -11.09 -14.30 -29.16
N CYS A 45 -10.73 -13.04 -29.27
CA CYS A 45 -11.39 -11.97 -28.53
C CYS A 45 -12.85 -11.85 -29.01
N ILE A 46 -13.76 -11.85 -28.05
CA ILE A 46 -15.21 -11.68 -28.30
C ILE A 46 -15.55 -10.21 -28.04
N LYS A 47 -15.87 -9.48 -29.09
CA LYS A 47 -16.34 -8.10 -29.00
C LYS A 47 -17.86 -8.09 -28.87
N ILE A 48 -18.34 -7.71 -27.71
CA ILE A 48 -19.78 -7.72 -27.42
C ILE A 48 -20.54 -6.65 -28.24
N GLU A 49 -19.90 -5.53 -28.53
CA GLU A 49 -20.47 -4.46 -29.37
C GLU A 49 -20.86 -4.94 -30.78
N ASP A 50 -20.13 -5.96 -31.32
CA ASP A 50 -20.45 -6.56 -32.61
C ASP A 50 -21.62 -7.56 -32.55
N ILE A 51 -22.06 -7.92 -31.33
CA ILE A 51 -23.03 -9.00 -31.10
C ILE A 51 -24.35 -8.45 -30.56
N LEU A 52 -24.29 -7.54 -29.61
CA LEU A 52 -25.42 -7.00 -28.87
C LEU A 52 -25.59 -5.49 -29.15
N PRO A 53 -26.83 -5.01 -29.28
CA PRO A 53 -27.09 -3.59 -29.46
C PRO A 53 -26.73 -2.79 -28.20
N SER A 54 -26.52 -1.47 -28.36
CA SER A 54 -26.17 -0.57 -27.25
C SER A 54 -27.20 -0.52 -26.11
N ALA A 55 -28.45 -0.87 -26.39
CA ALA A 55 -29.51 -0.96 -25.38
C ALA A 55 -29.28 -2.06 -24.33
N CYS A 56 -28.42 -3.06 -24.60
CA CYS A 56 -28.01 -4.02 -23.61
C CYS A 56 -26.87 -3.40 -22.76
N GLU A 57 -27.18 -2.99 -21.55
CA GLU A 57 -26.24 -2.33 -20.63
C GLU A 57 -25.49 -3.32 -19.73
N HIS A 58 -26.10 -4.49 -19.47
CA HIS A 58 -25.58 -5.49 -18.53
C HIS A 58 -25.68 -6.91 -19.05
N ILE A 59 -24.66 -7.72 -18.78
CA ILE A 59 -24.61 -9.16 -19.11
C ILE A 59 -24.32 -9.93 -17.82
N LEU A 60 -25.25 -10.81 -17.43
CA LEU A 60 -25.09 -11.69 -16.28
C LEU A 60 -24.82 -13.13 -16.73
N PHE A 61 -23.74 -13.71 -16.24
CA PHE A 61 -23.45 -15.14 -16.33
C PHE A 61 -23.65 -15.76 -14.94
N ASP A 62 -24.61 -16.68 -14.83
CA ASP A 62 -24.88 -17.40 -13.59
C ASP A 62 -24.69 -18.90 -13.75
N ASN A 63 -23.87 -19.50 -12.88
CA ASN A 63 -23.58 -20.93 -12.90
C ASN A 63 -23.06 -21.42 -14.29
N VAL A 64 -22.14 -20.65 -14.88
CA VAL A 64 -21.53 -20.96 -16.18
C VAL A 64 -20.09 -21.46 -15.99
N LYS A 65 -19.73 -22.50 -16.75
CA LYS A 65 -18.36 -22.98 -16.84
C LYS A 65 -17.78 -22.68 -18.22
N PHE A 66 -16.68 -21.95 -18.24
CA PHE A 66 -15.93 -21.63 -19.46
C PHE A 66 -14.78 -22.63 -19.61
N GLU A 67 -14.84 -23.47 -20.67
CA GLU A 67 -13.84 -24.48 -21.02
C GLU A 67 -13.12 -24.09 -22.32
N THR A 68 -11.87 -24.52 -22.48
CA THR A 68 -11.12 -24.34 -23.74
C THR A 68 -11.21 -25.60 -24.62
N ILE A 69 -11.03 -25.43 -25.94
CA ILE A 69 -11.13 -26.51 -26.93
C ILE A 69 -9.95 -27.47 -26.79
N THR A 70 -8.75 -26.95 -26.52
CA THR A 70 -7.52 -27.74 -26.43
C THR A 70 -6.78 -27.48 -25.11
N SER A 71 -6.08 -28.52 -24.62
CA SER A 71 -5.22 -28.39 -23.44
C SER A 71 -3.98 -27.52 -23.69
N GLU A 72 -3.62 -27.28 -24.94
CA GLU A 72 -2.44 -26.49 -25.34
C GLU A 72 -2.73 -24.98 -25.44
N SER A 73 -4.00 -24.59 -25.51
CA SER A 73 -4.39 -23.19 -25.51
C SER A 73 -4.10 -22.54 -24.14
N ASN A 74 -3.31 -21.48 -24.12
CA ASN A 74 -2.99 -20.72 -22.92
C ASN A 74 -4.07 -19.70 -22.54
N CYS A 75 -5.02 -19.41 -23.42
CA CYS A 75 -6.09 -18.44 -23.23
C CYS A 75 -7.43 -19.12 -22.98
N GLY A 76 -8.21 -18.54 -22.04
CA GLY A 76 -9.59 -18.90 -21.78
C GLY A 76 -10.55 -17.88 -22.38
N LEU A 77 -11.42 -17.31 -21.54
CA LEU A 77 -12.35 -16.28 -21.97
C LEU A 77 -11.58 -14.97 -22.23
N ASN A 78 -11.72 -14.42 -23.43
CA ASN A 78 -11.23 -13.10 -23.81
C ASN A 78 -12.41 -12.28 -24.34
N MET A 79 -12.85 -11.27 -23.59
CA MET A 79 -14.07 -10.53 -23.87
C MET A 79 -13.90 -9.02 -23.72
N LEU A 80 -14.35 -8.30 -24.72
CA LEU A 80 -14.48 -6.84 -24.75
C LEU A 80 -15.96 -6.49 -24.72
N THR A 81 -16.43 -5.81 -23.67
CA THR A 81 -17.85 -5.45 -23.53
C THR A 81 -18.16 -4.00 -23.92
N GLY A 82 -17.15 -3.18 -24.20
CA GLY A 82 -17.32 -1.75 -24.43
C GLY A 82 -17.85 -1.05 -23.16
N ASP A 83 -18.83 -0.20 -23.29
CA ASP A 83 -19.43 0.56 -22.18
C ASP A 83 -20.38 -0.26 -21.28
N ARG A 84 -20.43 -1.56 -21.48
CA ARG A 84 -21.34 -2.46 -20.73
C ARG A 84 -20.68 -2.98 -19.46
N SER A 85 -21.51 -3.28 -18.47
CA SER A 85 -21.12 -4.02 -17.27
C SER A 85 -21.28 -5.52 -17.48
N VAL A 86 -20.42 -6.31 -16.83
CA VAL A 86 -20.52 -7.77 -16.84
C VAL A 86 -20.45 -8.33 -15.43
N SER A 87 -21.32 -9.27 -15.14
CA SER A 87 -21.35 -9.99 -13.86
C SER A 87 -21.21 -11.50 -14.07
N PHE A 88 -20.45 -12.12 -13.19
CA PHE A 88 -20.26 -13.56 -13.13
C PHE A 88 -20.62 -14.05 -11.72
N THR A 89 -21.58 -14.94 -11.61
CA THR A 89 -22.01 -15.53 -10.35
C THR A 89 -21.89 -17.05 -10.43
N HIS A 90 -21.25 -17.69 -9.45
CA HIS A 90 -21.01 -19.15 -9.44
C HIS A 90 -20.34 -19.68 -10.70
N CYS A 91 -19.48 -18.90 -11.34
CA CYS A 91 -18.84 -19.29 -12.59
C CYS A 91 -17.45 -19.92 -12.38
N ASP A 92 -17.08 -20.82 -13.30
CA ASP A 92 -15.77 -21.46 -13.33
C ASP A 92 -15.03 -21.13 -14.61
N PHE A 93 -13.80 -20.67 -14.49
CA PHE A 93 -12.91 -20.37 -15.62
C PHE A 93 -11.72 -21.35 -15.60
N CYS A 94 -11.55 -22.10 -16.67
CA CYS A 94 -10.57 -23.19 -16.73
C CYS A 94 -9.17 -22.76 -17.19
N LYS A 95 -9.02 -21.53 -17.68
CA LYS A 95 -7.76 -20.96 -18.19
C LYS A 95 -7.69 -19.47 -17.91
N CYS A 96 -6.56 -18.85 -18.28
CA CYS A 96 -6.36 -17.41 -18.21
C CYS A 96 -7.55 -16.66 -18.82
N THR A 97 -8.09 -15.72 -18.08
CA THR A 97 -9.28 -14.95 -18.49
C THR A 97 -8.91 -13.48 -18.62
N THR A 98 -9.27 -12.86 -19.73
CA THR A 98 -9.07 -11.43 -20.00
C THR A 98 -10.42 -10.77 -20.22
N LEU A 99 -10.70 -9.74 -19.43
CA LEU A 99 -11.93 -8.94 -19.51
C LEU A 99 -11.59 -7.48 -19.67
N GLN A 100 -12.23 -6.85 -20.64
CA GLN A 100 -12.21 -5.40 -20.81
C GLN A 100 -13.65 -4.91 -20.85
N SER A 101 -14.04 -4.13 -19.85
CA SER A 101 -15.44 -3.83 -19.57
C SER A 101 -15.54 -2.49 -18.85
N ASN A 102 -16.72 -1.88 -18.87
CA ASN A 102 -16.98 -0.69 -18.05
C ASN A 102 -16.95 -1.05 -16.56
N SER A 103 -17.71 -2.08 -16.16
CA SER A 103 -17.68 -2.59 -14.78
C SER A 103 -17.68 -4.12 -14.76
N VAL A 104 -16.99 -4.71 -13.80
CA VAL A 104 -16.82 -6.16 -13.68
C VAL A 104 -17.13 -6.62 -12.27
N TYR A 105 -18.05 -7.59 -12.16
CA TYR A 105 -18.45 -8.17 -10.89
C TYR A 105 -18.26 -9.70 -10.91
N PHE A 106 -17.60 -10.23 -9.89
CA PHE A 106 -17.49 -11.67 -9.64
C PHE A 106 -18.04 -11.99 -8.26
N ASP A 107 -18.91 -12.97 -8.17
CA ASP A 107 -19.38 -13.52 -6.89
C ASP A 107 -19.34 -15.04 -6.91
N ASN A 108 -18.75 -15.65 -5.88
CA ASN A 108 -18.62 -17.11 -5.76
C ASN A 108 -18.01 -17.79 -7.00
N CYS A 109 -16.99 -17.17 -7.62
CA CYS A 109 -16.37 -17.68 -8.85
C CYS A 109 -15.01 -18.34 -8.58
N THR A 110 -14.62 -19.24 -9.49
CA THR A 110 -13.29 -19.85 -9.46
C THR A 110 -12.57 -19.67 -10.79
N THR A 111 -11.28 -19.29 -10.73
CA THR A 111 -10.39 -19.38 -11.90
C THR A 111 -9.27 -20.37 -11.60
N LYS A 112 -8.89 -21.16 -12.59
CA LYS A 112 -7.77 -22.09 -12.45
C LYS A 112 -6.43 -21.47 -12.78
N ASP A 113 -6.44 -20.29 -13.40
CA ASP A 113 -5.28 -19.60 -13.93
C ASP A 113 -5.42 -18.09 -13.70
N ASP A 114 -4.61 -17.27 -14.36
CA ASP A 114 -4.58 -15.82 -14.23
C ASP A 114 -5.89 -15.16 -14.68
N LEU A 115 -6.23 -14.05 -14.01
CA LEU A 115 -7.36 -13.19 -14.34
C LEU A 115 -6.84 -11.77 -14.58
N PHE A 116 -7.05 -11.28 -15.80
CA PHE A 116 -6.76 -9.90 -16.18
C PHE A 116 -8.05 -9.12 -16.40
N ILE A 117 -8.21 -7.99 -15.74
CA ILE A 117 -9.38 -7.11 -15.84
C ILE A 117 -8.91 -5.68 -16.11
N ASN A 118 -9.48 -5.07 -17.16
CA ASN A 118 -9.37 -3.64 -17.44
C ASN A 118 -10.79 -3.04 -17.44
N ALA A 119 -11.08 -2.15 -16.52
CA ALA A 119 -12.43 -1.62 -16.30
C ALA A 119 -12.60 -0.14 -16.69
N HIS A 120 -11.78 0.39 -17.58
CA HIS A 120 -11.92 1.72 -18.19
C HIS A 120 -12.50 2.80 -17.26
N SER A 121 -11.99 2.93 -16.03
CA SER A 121 -12.38 3.97 -15.06
C SER A 121 -13.68 3.73 -14.27
N CYS A 122 -14.27 2.53 -14.32
CA CYS A 122 -15.41 2.17 -13.46
C CYS A 122 -15.05 1.13 -12.40
N CYS A 123 -16.05 0.35 -11.94
CA CYS A 123 -15.91 -0.49 -10.77
C CYS A 123 -15.48 -1.92 -11.09
N ILE A 124 -14.57 -2.45 -10.29
CA ILE A 124 -14.27 -3.88 -10.21
C ILE A 124 -14.63 -4.36 -8.81
N ASN A 125 -15.44 -5.42 -8.72
CA ASN A 125 -15.79 -6.03 -7.45
C ASN A 125 -15.69 -7.56 -7.54
N LEU A 126 -14.87 -8.16 -6.69
CA LEU A 126 -14.75 -9.60 -6.55
C LEU A 126 -15.09 -10.00 -5.12
N ARG A 127 -16.00 -10.96 -4.96
CA ARG A 127 -16.42 -11.45 -3.64
C ARG A 127 -16.48 -12.98 -3.61
N ASN A 128 -16.03 -13.57 -2.51
CA ASN A 128 -16.07 -15.02 -2.28
C ASN A 128 -15.43 -15.83 -3.42
N CYS A 129 -14.37 -15.32 -4.05
CA CYS A 129 -13.76 -15.93 -5.22
C CYS A 129 -12.48 -16.70 -4.88
N LYS A 130 -12.11 -17.64 -5.76
CA LYS A 130 -10.83 -18.32 -5.69
C LYS A 130 -10.12 -18.20 -7.03
N ILE A 131 -9.07 -17.39 -7.05
CA ILE A 131 -8.22 -17.15 -8.22
C ILE A 131 -6.91 -17.88 -8.00
N ASN A 132 -6.71 -19.03 -8.66
CA ASN A 132 -5.51 -19.85 -8.43
C ASN A 132 -4.25 -19.26 -9.08
N GLY A 133 -4.39 -18.27 -9.97
CA GLY A 133 -3.31 -17.52 -10.59
C GLY A 133 -3.18 -16.10 -10.05
N LYS A 134 -2.53 -15.24 -10.85
CA LYS A 134 -2.39 -13.82 -10.61
C LYS A 134 -3.67 -13.09 -11.01
N LEU A 135 -4.16 -12.19 -10.15
CA LEU A 135 -5.12 -11.16 -10.53
C LEU A 135 -4.36 -9.90 -10.97
N THR A 136 -4.62 -9.44 -12.17
CA THR A 136 -4.14 -8.15 -12.66
C THR A 136 -5.32 -7.26 -12.96
N ILE A 137 -5.36 -6.09 -12.31
CA ILE A 137 -6.36 -5.04 -12.52
C ILE A 137 -5.64 -3.84 -13.13
N GLU A 138 -6.18 -3.32 -14.23
CA GLU A 138 -5.64 -2.17 -14.92
C GLU A 138 -6.74 -1.14 -15.21
N SER A 139 -6.42 0.13 -15.04
CA SER A 139 -7.28 1.27 -15.40
C SER A 139 -8.68 1.21 -14.78
N ALA A 140 -8.80 0.90 -13.50
CA ALA A 140 -10.06 0.95 -12.79
C ALA A 140 -10.29 2.31 -12.10
N GLY A 141 -11.55 2.66 -11.90
CA GLY A 141 -11.96 3.65 -10.90
C GLY A 141 -11.86 3.00 -9.51
N THR A 142 -12.94 2.39 -9.05
CA THR A 142 -13.00 1.73 -7.75
C THR A 142 -12.67 0.25 -7.84
N VAL A 143 -11.92 -0.28 -6.86
CA VAL A 143 -11.60 -1.70 -6.73
C VAL A 143 -12.04 -2.20 -5.35
N GLY A 144 -12.94 -3.19 -5.34
CA GLY A 144 -13.36 -3.92 -4.14
C GLY A 144 -13.04 -5.41 -4.26
N LEU A 145 -12.23 -5.94 -3.35
CA LEU A 145 -11.88 -7.36 -3.28
C LEU A 145 -12.20 -7.87 -1.88
N TYR A 146 -13.10 -8.84 -1.76
CA TYR A 146 -13.57 -9.33 -0.46
C TYR A 146 -13.61 -10.86 -0.41
N ASP A 147 -13.21 -11.42 0.73
CA ASP A 147 -13.33 -12.86 1.02
C ASP A 147 -12.76 -13.74 -0.10
N THR A 148 -11.66 -13.30 -0.72
CA THR A 148 -11.14 -13.90 -1.95
C THR A 148 -9.68 -14.33 -1.78
N VAL A 149 -9.33 -15.47 -2.40
CA VAL A 149 -7.98 -16.05 -2.37
C VAL A 149 -7.32 -15.87 -3.72
N PHE A 150 -6.07 -15.38 -3.71
CA PHE A 150 -5.26 -15.16 -4.91
C PHE A 150 -3.85 -15.76 -4.74
N GLN A 151 -3.19 -16.07 -5.84
CA GLN A 151 -1.74 -16.31 -5.78
C GLN A 151 -0.98 -15.01 -5.61
N SER A 152 -1.31 -14.00 -6.42
CA SER A 152 -0.81 -12.63 -6.29
C SER A 152 -1.80 -11.63 -6.88
N ILE A 153 -1.70 -10.37 -6.42
CA ILE A 153 -2.54 -9.27 -6.90
C ILE A 153 -1.63 -8.17 -7.44
N SER A 154 -1.98 -7.63 -8.60
CA SER A 154 -1.36 -6.43 -9.17
C SER A 154 -2.45 -5.46 -9.57
N VAL A 155 -2.46 -4.26 -8.98
CA VAL A 155 -3.40 -3.17 -9.27
C VAL A 155 -2.62 -2.02 -9.88
N CYS A 156 -3.01 -1.60 -11.08
CA CYS A 156 -2.30 -0.57 -11.84
C CYS A 156 -3.26 0.52 -12.29
N ASN A 157 -2.79 1.77 -12.34
CA ASN A 157 -3.50 2.92 -12.93
C ASN A 157 -4.92 3.14 -12.38
N THR A 158 -5.16 2.86 -11.10
CA THR A 158 -6.44 3.05 -10.43
C THR A 158 -6.52 4.45 -9.83
N THR A 159 -7.67 5.12 -9.98
CA THR A 159 -7.84 6.54 -9.64
C THR A 159 -8.73 6.79 -8.42
N ASP A 160 -9.68 5.92 -8.14
CA ASP A 160 -10.60 6.06 -7.02
C ASP A 160 -10.24 5.12 -5.85
N ASP A 161 -11.22 4.74 -5.04
CA ASP A 161 -10.97 3.96 -3.84
C ASP A 161 -10.59 2.50 -4.12
N ILE A 162 -9.65 1.98 -3.35
CA ILE A 162 -9.25 0.57 -3.36
C ILE A 162 -9.52 -0.03 -1.98
N GLU A 163 -10.34 -1.07 -1.93
CA GLU A 163 -10.65 -1.80 -0.71
C GLU A 163 -10.38 -3.29 -0.89
N ILE A 164 -9.52 -3.85 -0.03
CA ILE A 164 -9.20 -5.28 0.00
C ILE A 164 -9.48 -5.79 1.41
N GLY A 165 -10.54 -6.58 1.55
CA GLY A 165 -11.02 -7.07 2.84
C GLY A 165 -11.03 -8.60 2.93
N ASN A 166 -10.52 -9.18 4.03
CA ASN A 166 -10.52 -10.62 4.31
C ASN A 166 -9.94 -11.48 3.17
N CYS A 167 -8.94 -10.97 2.45
CA CYS A 167 -8.33 -11.65 1.33
C CYS A 167 -7.03 -12.37 1.74
N SER A 168 -6.63 -13.38 0.95
CA SER A 168 -5.34 -14.05 1.10
C SER A 168 -4.56 -14.04 -0.21
N SER A 169 -3.26 -13.66 -0.13
CA SER A 169 -2.37 -13.56 -1.29
C SER A 169 -0.90 -13.73 -0.87
N ASN A 170 -0.03 -14.17 -1.76
CA ASN A 170 1.41 -14.14 -1.48
C ASN A 170 1.97 -12.70 -1.56
N SER A 171 1.50 -11.93 -2.54
CA SER A 171 1.93 -10.55 -2.74
C SER A 171 0.83 -9.67 -3.32
N VAL A 172 0.85 -8.41 -2.92
CA VAL A 172 -0.04 -7.37 -3.46
C VAL A 172 0.82 -6.19 -3.92
N THR A 173 0.64 -5.76 -5.15
CA THR A 173 1.39 -4.64 -5.74
C THR A 173 0.44 -3.58 -6.27
N PHE A 174 0.68 -2.33 -5.93
CA PHE A 174 -0.01 -1.15 -6.43
C PHE A 174 0.98 -0.31 -7.21
N THR A 175 0.70 -0.06 -8.50
CA THR A 175 1.62 0.67 -9.37
C THR A 175 0.90 1.79 -10.11
N ASN A 176 1.47 3.00 -10.11
CA ASN A 176 0.91 4.20 -10.76
C ASN A 176 -0.53 4.49 -10.32
N CYS A 177 -0.90 4.19 -9.07
CA CYS A 177 -2.23 4.42 -8.53
C CYS A 177 -2.34 5.83 -7.93
N THR A 178 -3.50 6.48 -8.11
CA THR A 178 -3.79 7.81 -7.54
C THR A 178 -5.09 7.85 -6.75
N PRO A 179 -5.37 6.87 -5.87
CA PRO A 179 -6.66 6.75 -5.20
C PRO A 179 -6.84 7.79 -4.09
N THR A 180 -8.10 8.08 -3.79
CA THR A 180 -8.46 8.83 -2.59
C THR A 180 -8.16 8.01 -1.34
N SER A 181 -8.51 6.73 -1.33
CA SER A 181 -8.10 5.84 -0.24
C SER A 181 -7.70 4.44 -0.71
N ILE A 182 -6.77 3.84 0.02
CA ILE A 182 -6.49 2.40 -0.01
C ILE A 182 -6.76 1.85 1.38
N VAL A 183 -7.67 0.89 1.47
CA VAL A 183 -8.01 0.19 2.71
C VAL A 183 -7.66 -1.29 2.55
N LEU A 184 -6.69 -1.76 3.31
CA LEU A 184 -6.30 -3.16 3.40
C LEU A 184 -6.73 -3.68 4.76
N GLU A 185 -7.85 -4.41 4.79
CA GLU A 185 -8.48 -4.87 6.02
C GLU A 185 -8.40 -6.39 6.13
N SER A 186 -7.71 -6.90 7.15
CA SER A 186 -7.54 -8.35 7.36
C SER A 186 -6.99 -9.08 6.11
N LEU A 187 -6.07 -8.43 5.41
CA LEU A 187 -5.38 -9.01 4.26
C LEU A 187 -4.22 -9.90 4.75
N ASP A 188 -4.29 -11.18 4.45
CA ASP A 188 -3.19 -12.12 4.67
C ASP A 188 -2.27 -12.13 3.44
N ALA A 189 -1.17 -11.37 3.52
CA ALA A 189 -0.18 -11.27 2.44
C ALA A 189 1.24 -11.23 3.01
N LYS A 190 2.20 -11.87 2.34
CA LYS A 190 3.60 -11.79 2.76
C LYS A 190 4.22 -10.45 2.42
N THR A 191 3.91 -9.92 1.25
CA THR A 191 4.52 -8.70 0.72
C THR A 191 3.47 -7.76 0.17
N ILE A 192 3.56 -6.49 0.56
CA ILE A 192 2.74 -5.40 0.01
C ILE A 192 3.68 -4.35 -0.56
N ILE A 193 3.52 -4.00 -1.83
CA ILE A 193 4.36 -3.06 -2.55
C ILE A 193 3.49 -1.93 -3.10
N PHE A 194 3.90 -0.71 -2.81
CA PHE A 194 3.37 0.51 -3.42
C PHE A 194 4.48 1.15 -4.24
N GLU A 195 4.23 1.40 -5.51
CA GLU A 195 5.24 1.92 -6.43
C GLU A 195 4.65 3.06 -7.28
N ARG A 196 5.37 4.18 -7.38
CA ARG A 196 5.01 5.33 -8.22
C ARG A 196 3.56 5.78 -8.05
N SER A 197 3.08 5.83 -6.81
CA SER A 197 1.69 6.08 -6.49
C SER A 197 1.50 7.34 -5.65
N TYR A 198 0.39 8.05 -5.87
CA TYR A 198 -0.06 9.17 -5.04
C TYR A 198 -1.33 8.76 -4.31
N ILE A 199 -1.26 8.60 -3.00
CA ILE A 199 -2.34 8.07 -2.16
C ILE A 199 -2.74 9.15 -1.16
N MET A 200 -4.01 9.55 -1.10
CA MET A 200 -4.43 10.49 -0.07
C MET A 200 -4.51 9.81 1.30
N GLN A 201 -5.11 8.64 1.37
CA GLN A 201 -5.27 7.91 2.64
C GLN A 201 -4.90 6.43 2.46
N LEU A 202 -4.02 5.92 3.32
CA LEU A 202 -3.64 4.51 3.35
C LEU A 202 -3.94 3.91 4.73
N TYR A 203 -4.72 2.85 4.75
CA TYR A 203 -5.07 2.09 5.95
C TYR A 203 -4.68 0.63 5.78
N ILE A 204 -3.88 0.11 6.70
CA ILE A 204 -3.51 -1.31 6.79
C ILE A 204 -3.95 -1.78 8.18
N MET A 205 -5.01 -2.60 8.26
CA MET A 205 -5.69 -2.91 9.50
C MET A 205 -6.04 -4.40 9.59
N ALA A 206 -6.20 -4.91 10.82
CA ALA A 206 -6.80 -6.22 11.10
C ALA A 206 -8.04 -6.04 11.98
N ASN A 207 -9.16 -6.65 11.61
CA ASN A 207 -10.42 -6.49 12.35
C ASN A 207 -10.51 -7.35 13.59
N SER A 208 -10.31 -8.65 13.49
CA SER A 208 -10.73 -9.58 14.55
C SER A 208 -9.68 -10.53 15.06
N ASN A 209 -8.53 -10.68 14.41
CA ASN A 209 -7.49 -11.58 14.86
C ASN A 209 -6.10 -11.15 14.32
N PRO A 210 -5.47 -10.14 14.94
CA PRO A 210 -4.18 -9.60 14.47
C PRO A 210 -3.06 -10.65 14.49
N ASP A 211 -3.15 -11.68 15.32
CA ASP A 211 -2.11 -12.71 15.46
C ASP A 211 -1.98 -13.62 14.23
N LYS A 212 -2.99 -13.62 13.34
CA LYS A 212 -2.98 -14.43 12.11
C LYS A 212 -2.42 -13.68 10.90
N ILE A 213 -2.33 -12.35 10.98
CA ILE A 213 -1.86 -11.50 9.89
C ILE A 213 -0.44 -11.06 10.21
N ASN A 214 0.48 -11.33 9.28
CA ASN A 214 1.88 -10.99 9.46
C ASN A 214 2.49 -10.64 8.10
N TYR A 215 3.03 -9.43 7.98
CA TYR A 215 3.70 -9.00 6.77
C TYR A 215 5.21 -9.20 6.90
N ASP A 216 5.80 -9.90 5.91
CA ASP A 216 7.24 -9.97 5.80
C ASP A 216 7.83 -8.63 5.35
N VAL A 217 7.21 -8.00 4.35
CA VAL A 217 7.66 -6.73 3.80
C VAL A 217 6.47 -5.83 3.43
N ILE A 218 6.56 -4.56 3.84
CA ILE A 218 5.79 -3.46 3.24
C ILE A 218 6.80 -2.53 2.57
N GLU A 219 6.62 -2.25 1.28
CA GLU A 219 7.51 -1.41 0.49
C GLU A 219 6.78 -0.21 -0.09
N LEU A 220 7.35 0.98 0.09
CA LEU A 220 6.91 2.27 -0.44
C LEU A 220 8.03 2.83 -1.31
N THR A 221 7.91 2.71 -2.63
CA THR A 221 8.94 3.19 -3.57
C THR A 221 8.39 4.26 -4.50
N ASN A 222 8.96 5.47 -4.47
CA ASN A 222 8.44 6.65 -5.19
C ASN A 222 6.94 6.90 -4.90
N VAL A 223 6.54 6.88 -3.63
CA VAL A 223 5.15 7.00 -3.19
C VAL A 223 4.94 8.29 -2.41
N ILE A 224 3.82 8.96 -2.67
CA ILE A 224 3.36 10.08 -1.86
C ILE A 224 2.07 9.67 -1.14
N ILE A 225 2.05 9.77 0.19
CA ILE A 225 0.85 9.64 1.02
C ILE A 225 0.57 11.01 1.63
N SER A 226 -0.50 11.70 1.19
CA SER A 226 -0.65 13.13 1.42
C SER A 226 -1.45 13.53 2.67
N CYS A 227 -2.40 12.70 3.14
CA CYS A 227 -3.30 13.10 4.22
C CYS A 227 -3.26 12.18 5.44
N LYS A 228 -3.25 10.86 5.23
CA LYS A 228 -3.32 9.92 6.34
C LYS A 228 -2.68 8.58 6.01
N PHE A 229 -1.84 8.11 6.92
CA PHE A 229 -1.29 6.76 6.88
C PHE A 229 -1.51 6.10 8.24
N LYS A 230 -2.23 4.98 8.25
CA LYS A 230 -2.51 4.21 9.47
C LYS A 230 -2.12 2.76 9.28
N ILE A 231 -1.20 2.28 10.10
CA ILE A 231 -0.91 0.86 10.28
C ILE A 231 -1.49 0.46 11.62
N GLY A 232 -2.33 -0.57 11.62
CA GLY A 232 -2.87 -1.18 12.85
C GLY A 232 -1.82 -1.97 13.62
N ASN A 233 -2.22 -2.62 14.70
CA ASN A 233 -1.33 -3.50 15.47
C ASN A 233 -1.14 -4.85 14.73
N ILE A 234 -0.40 -4.81 13.63
CA ILE A 234 -0.10 -5.98 12.78
C ILE A 234 1.42 -6.12 12.72
N PRO A 235 1.98 -7.30 13.00
CA PRO A 235 3.42 -7.52 12.92
C PRO A 235 3.94 -7.32 11.48
N ILE A 236 4.94 -6.46 11.34
CA ILE A 236 5.65 -6.18 10.08
C ILE A 236 7.13 -6.43 10.32
N LYS A 237 7.73 -7.40 9.60
CA LYS A 237 9.15 -7.70 9.77
C LYS A 237 10.03 -6.60 9.20
N LEU A 238 9.66 -6.04 8.05
CA LEU A 238 10.44 -5.02 7.36
C LEU A 238 9.54 -4.00 6.66
N LEU A 239 9.69 -2.73 7.01
CA LEU A 239 9.16 -1.59 6.26
C LEU A 239 10.29 -0.95 5.46
N ILE A 240 10.14 -0.89 4.13
CA ILE A 240 11.05 -0.21 3.21
C ILE A 240 10.36 1.07 2.74
N ALA A 241 11.07 2.19 2.79
CA ALA A 241 10.62 3.45 2.21
C ALA A 241 11.79 4.04 1.41
N ASP A 242 11.66 4.03 0.08
CA ASP A 242 12.63 4.64 -0.83
C ASP A 242 11.96 5.73 -1.64
N LYS A 243 12.49 6.96 -1.54
CA LYS A 243 11.91 8.15 -2.18
C LYS A 243 10.41 8.31 -1.88
N ALA A 244 10.00 7.95 -0.68
CA ALA A 244 8.63 8.06 -0.21
C ALA A 244 8.43 9.39 0.53
N ALA A 245 7.28 10.03 0.30
CA ALA A 245 6.87 11.23 1.00
C ALA A 245 5.56 10.95 1.76
N VAL A 246 5.60 10.95 3.08
CA VAL A 246 4.44 10.66 3.92
C VAL A 246 4.10 11.87 4.75
N PHE A 247 2.98 12.52 4.45
CA PHE A 247 2.48 13.73 5.12
C PHE A 247 1.20 13.44 5.91
N GLY A 248 0.81 14.39 6.76
CA GLY A 248 -0.44 14.33 7.51
C GLY A 248 -0.41 13.45 8.76
N ASN A 249 -1.57 12.92 9.17
CA ASN A 249 -1.71 12.14 10.39
C ASN A 249 -1.21 10.70 10.20
N PHE A 250 -0.04 10.41 10.72
CA PHE A 250 0.50 9.07 10.77
C PHE A 250 0.21 8.41 12.12
N LYS A 251 -0.39 7.23 12.08
CA LYS A 251 -0.57 6.39 13.27
C LYS A 251 -0.06 4.99 12.98
N TYR A 252 0.91 4.53 13.74
CA TYR A 252 1.35 3.15 13.75
C TYR A 252 1.65 2.73 15.18
N TYR A 253 1.57 1.44 15.42
CA TYR A 253 2.03 0.87 16.68
C TYR A 253 3.52 0.60 16.52
N ALA A 254 4.35 1.30 17.29
CA ALA A 254 5.81 1.21 17.19
C ALA A 254 6.35 -0.23 17.31
N ASP A 255 5.68 -1.04 18.12
CA ASP A 255 6.05 -2.44 18.35
C ASP A 255 5.65 -3.38 17.20
N ALA A 256 4.83 -2.91 16.26
CA ALA A 256 4.38 -3.71 15.12
C ALA A 256 5.45 -3.83 14.03
N ILE A 257 6.37 -2.86 13.93
CA ILE A 257 7.40 -2.84 12.88
C ILE A 257 8.74 -3.24 13.46
N SER A 258 9.24 -4.41 13.08
CA SER A 258 10.51 -4.94 13.62
C SER A 258 11.74 -4.25 13.05
N LYS A 259 11.70 -3.84 11.78
CA LYS A 259 12.83 -3.19 11.08
C LYS A 259 12.34 -2.19 10.05
N CYS A 260 12.99 -1.04 9.97
CA CYS A 260 12.79 -0.04 8.90
C CYS A 260 14.06 0.15 8.07
N GLN A 261 13.87 0.36 6.76
CA GLN A 261 14.90 0.86 5.84
C GLN A 261 14.30 2.08 5.13
N ILE A 262 14.86 3.25 5.40
CA ILE A 262 14.37 4.52 4.86
C ILE A 262 15.49 5.16 4.05
N THR A 263 15.25 5.44 2.77
CA THR A 263 16.20 6.03 1.84
C THR A 263 15.51 7.18 1.10
N ASP A 264 16.14 8.34 1.06
CA ASP A 264 15.67 9.53 0.34
C ASP A 264 14.17 9.86 0.56
N SER A 265 13.66 9.55 1.76
CA SER A 265 12.24 9.69 2.08
C SER A 265 12.00 10.85 3.03
N VAL A 266 10.85 11.52 2.91
CA VAL A 266 10.47 12.69 3.70
C VAL A 266 9.11 12.48 4.38
N GLY A 267 8.82 13.27 5.41
CA GLY A 267 7.55 13.24 6.13
C GLY A 267 7.66 12.56 7.50
N ILE A 268 6.65 11.78 7.89
CA ILE A 268 6.48 11.30 9.26
C ILE A 268 6.91 9.84 9.50
N LEU A 269 7.58 9.23 8.55
CA LEU A 269 8.12 7.87 8.72
C LEU A 269 9.35 7.90 9.63
N VAL A 270 9.22 7.33 10.81
CA VAL A 270 10.32 7.23 11.79
C VAL A 270 10.57 5.77 12.11
N PRO A 271 11.83 5.29 12.03
CA PRO A 271 12.17 3.90 12.37
C PRO A 271 11.70 3.52 13.78
N SER A 272 11.16 2.32 13.93
CA SER A 272 10.83 1.71 15.22
C SER A 272 12.07 1.02 15.85
N GLY A 273 11.98 0.64 17.10
CA GLY A 273 13.08 0.00 17.81
C GLY A 273 14.11 1.00 18.36
N GLU A 274 15.28 0.52 18.73
CA GLU A 274 16.40 1.39 19.12
C GLU A 274 16.93 2.12 17.88
N LEU A 275 17.14 3.43 18.00
CA LEU A 275 17.55 4.27 16.89
C LEU A 275 18.80 5.06 17.29
N ILE A 276 19.74 5.20 16.37
CA ILE A 276 20.89 6.10 16.52
C ILE A 276 20.56 7.39 15.78
N LEU A 277 20.72 8.52 16.47
CA LEU A 277 20.62 9.86 15.89
C LEU A 277 21.95 10.61 16.07
N TYR A 278 22.25 11.43 15.09
CA TYR A 278 23.40 12.33 15.11
C TYR A 278 22.92 13.78 15.19
N LYS A 279 23.57 14.57 16.05
CA LYS A 279 23.25 15.97 16.24
C LYS A 279 24.50 16.82 16.29
N MET A 280 24.54 17.87 15.49
CA MET A 280 25.60 18.86 15.61
C MET A 280 25.41 19.67 16.90
N CYS A 281 26.49 19.81 17.64
CA CYS A 281 26.55 20.54 18.90
C CYS A 281 27.82 21.38 18.99
N ARG A 282 27.87 22.29 19.95
CA ARG A 282 29.01 23.16 20.18
C ARG A 282 29.66 22.88 21.52
N VAL A 283 30.98 23.05 21.56
CA VAL A 283 31.78 22.96 22.79
C VAL A 283 32.03 24.37 23.31
N TYR A 284 31.68 24.62 24.55
CA TYR A 284 31.91 25.91 25.23
C TYR A 284 32.71 25.71 26.50
N LYS A 285 33.39 26.79 26.91
CA LYS A 285 34.08 26.84 28.19
C LYS A 285 33.08 27.10 29.30
N THR A 286 33.11 26.29 30.37
CA THR A 286 32.21 26.42 31.52
C THR A 286 32.62 27.65 32.36
N GLY A 287 31.66 28.57 32.59
CA GLY A 287 31.85 29.72 33.49
C GLY A 287 32.23 31.03 32.83
N ASP A 288 32.41 31.09 31.50
CA ASP A 288 32.60 32.35 30.79
C ASP A 288 31.25 33.02 30.46
N ALA A 289 31.16 34.32 30.76
CA ALA A 289 30.00 35.14 30.39
C ALA A 289 29.93 35.45 28.89
N GLU A 290 31.06 35.40 28.22
CA GLU A 290 31.15 35.50 26.76
C GLU A 290 31.27 34.10 26.17
N LEU A 291 30.23 33.68 25.47
CA LEU A 291 30.07 32.35 24.87
C LEU A 291 30.94 32.19 23.63
N GLU A 292 32.24 32.05 23.85
CA GLU A 292 33.16 31.76 22.77
C GLU A 292 33.05 30.27 22.35
N THR A 293 32.50 30.01 21.15
CA THR A 293 32.43 28.67 20.57
C THR A 293 33.87 28.21 20.25
N ILE A 294 34.31 27.13 20.90
CA ILE A 294 35.63 26.60 20.67
C ILE A 294 35.62 25.65 19.47
N GLU A 295 34.63 24.78 19.38
CA GLU A 295 34.56 23.74 18.33
C GLU A 295 33.13 23.26 18.13
N LYS A 296 32.81 22.81 16.89
CA LYS A 296 31.60 22.08 16.58
C LYS A 296 31.92 20.58 16.55
N ILE A 297 31.05 19.78 17.10
CA ILE A 297 31.18 18.32 17.15
C ILE A 297 29.84 17.66 16.87
N ILE A 298 29.86 16.34 16.61
CA ILE A 298 28.67 15.52 16.51
C ILE A 298 28.42 14.75 17.80
N VAL A 299 27.21 14.79 18.30
CA VAL A 299 26.75 13.96 19.41
C VAL A 299 25.99 12.77 18.85
N GLU A 300 26.45 11.57 19.14
CA GLU A 300 25.75 10.33 18.86
C GLU A 300 24.76 10.04 20.02
N LEU A 301 23.50 9.90 19.68
CA LEU A 301 22.37 9.71 20.59
C LEU A 301 21.73 8.35 20.33
N VAL A 302 21.66 7.50 21.35
CA VAL A 302 20.88 6.26 21.31
C VAL A 302 19.48 6.54 21.83
N VAL A 303 18.48 6.41 20.95
CA VAL A 303 17.06 6.62 21.26
C VAL A 303 16.44 5.27 21.59
N PRO A 304 15.92 5.07 22.81
CA PRO A 304 15.31 3.78 23.17
C PRO A 304 14.03 3.54 22.38
N ALA A 305 13.66 2.27 22.22
CA ALA A 305 12.44 1.87 21.53
C ALA A 305 11.16 2.50 22.11
N SER A 306 11.16 2.77 23.43
CA SER A 306 10.05 3.39 24.14
C SER A 306 9.90 4.89 23.93
N ALA A 307 10.91 5.58 23.36
CA ALA A 307 10.85 7.00 23.16
C ALA A 307 9.80 7.37 22.11
N GLN A 308 8.99 8.38 22.43
CA GLN A 308 8.14 9.01 21.42
C GLN A 308 9.04 9.71 20.39
N ARG A 309 8.62 9.65 19.13
CA ARG A 309 9.39 10.21 18.04
C ARG A 309 8.49 10.71 16.92
N VAL A 310 8.93 11.74 16.25
CA VAL A 310 8.20 12.32 15.11
C VAL A 310 9.20 12.81 14.08
N TYR A 311 8.87 12.66 12.81
CA TYR A 311 9.65 13.20 11.71
C TYR A 311 9.38 14.71 11.59
N CYS A 312 10.45 15.47 11.38
CA CYS A 312 10.41 16.90 11.07
C CYS A 312 10.86 17.12 9.62
N ASP A 313 10.83 18.36 9.15
CA ASP A 313 11.39 18.70 7.84
C ASP A 313 12.88 18.39 7.74
N GLU A 314 13.39 18.29 6.51
CA GLU A 314 14.82 18.11 6.21
C GLU A 314 15.46 16.88 6.85
N GLN A 315 14.78 15.75 6.84
CA GLN A 315 15.25 14.47 7.37
C GLN A 315 15.56 14.46 8.88
N LYS A 316 15.14 15.49 9.60
CA LYS A 316 15.26 15.59 11.05
C LYS A 316 14.23 14.73 11.77
N ILE A 317 14.66 14.02 12.80
CA ILE A 317 13.81 13.32 13.74
C ILE A 317 13.85 14.03 15.08
N ARG A 318 12.69 14.23 15.68
CA ARG A 318 12.52 14.75 17.02
C ARG A 318 12.07 13.65 17.95
N VAL A 319 12.75 13.53 19.13
CA VAL A 319 12.50 12.43 20.08
C VAL A 319 12.27 12.98 21.49
N SER A 320 11.51 12.21 22.30
CA SER A 320 11.19 12.58 23.68
C SER A 320 12.33 12.32 24.68
N GLU A 321 13.23 11.40 24.35
CA GLU A 321 14.41 11.10 25.16
C GLU A 321 15.48 10.39 24.33
N ALA A 322 16.74 10.55 24.73
CA ALA A 322 17.86 9.83 24.14
C ALA A 322 19.02 9.72 25.16
N LYS A 323 19.87 8.70 25.00
CA LYS A 323 21.10 8.54 25.76
C LYS A 323 22.29 9.05 24.93
N VAL A 324 23.11 9.89 25.50
CA VAL A 324 24.36 10.35 24.88
C VAL A 324 25.35 9.20 24.85
N ALA A 325 25.64 8.66 23.67
CA ALA A 325 26.51 7.51 23.50
C ALA A 325 27.95 7.90 23.23
N LYS A 326 28.16 8.91 22.33
CA LYS A 326 29.51 9.35 21.96
C LYS A 326 29.54 10.82 21.61
N PHE A 327 30.73 11.38 21.66
CA PHE A 327 31.08 12.63 21.00
C PHE A 327 32.03 12.31 19.86
N LEU A 328 31.76 12.82 18.66
CA LEU A 328 32.50 12.52 17.46
C LEU A 328 32.97 13.81 16.79
N LYS A 329 34.14 13.73 16.15
CA LYS A 329 34.56 14.73 15.17
C LYS A 329 33.79 14.55 13.85
N PHE A 330 33.91 15.50 12.94
CA PHE A 330 33.28 15.44 11.62
C PHE A 330 33.81 14.30 10.72
N ASP A 331 35.00 13.78 11.04
CA ASP A 331 35.57 12.59 10.38
C ASP A 331 35.05 11.25 10.98
N GLY A 332 34.16 11.32 11.97
CA GLY A 332 33.61 10.17 12.67
C GLY A 332 34.46 9.61 13.79
N SER A 333 35.66 10.16 14.03
CA SER A 333 36.53 9.76 15.13
C SER A 333 36.02 10.27 16.49
N ASP A 334 36.36 9.55 17.56
CA ASP A 334 35.99 9.92 18.91
C ASP A 334 36.52 11.30 19.31
N TYR A 335 35.66 12.11 19.90
CA TYR A 335 36.02 13.41 20.47
C TYR A 335 36.07 13.36 22.01
N LYS A 336 37.16 13.79 22.61
CA LYS A 336 37.29 13.90 24.06
C LYS A 336 37.09 15.36 24.48
N VAL A 337 36.01 15.60 25.25
CA VAL A 337 35.70 16.93 25.78
C VAL A 337 36.81 17.38 26.74
N PRO A 338 37.49 18.51 26.50
CA PRO A 338 38.56 18.98 27.39
C PRO A 338 38.00 19.35 28.80
N ARG A 339 38.88 19.31 29.80
CA ARG A 339 38.50 19.68 31.16
C ARG A 339 38.04 21.15 31.23
N GLY A 340 36.91 21.40 31.89
CA GLY A 340 36.33 22.73 31.98
C GLY A 340 35.51 23.15 30.77
N MET A 341 35.20 22.20 29.86
CA MET A 341 34.34 22.39 28.70
C MET A 341 33.03 21.61 28.87
N ALA A 342 31.98 22.05 28.17
CA ALA A 342 30.71 21.37 28.09
C ALA A 342 30.17 21.38 26.66
N VAL A 343 29.40 20.36 26.32
CA VAL A 343 28.76 20.20 25.00
C VAL A 343 27.33 20.69 25.11
N HIS A 344 26.98 21.69 24.32
CA HIS A 344 25.67 22.33 24.32
C HIS A 344 24.96 22.13 22.98
N SER A 345 23.62 22.19 23.04
CA SER A 345 22.83 22.29 21.81
C SER A 345 23.16 23.57 21.05
N ASP A 346 23.15 23.52 19.72
CA ASP A 346 23.39 24.71 18.89
C ASP A 346 22.24 25.73 18.98
N PHE A 347 21.02 25.26 19.30
CA PHE A 347 19.81 26.10 19.36
C PHE A 347 19.27 26.37 20.78
N ASP A 348 19.77 25.63 21.77
CA ASP A 348 19.39 25.81 23.17
C ASP A 348 20.66 25.69 24.03
N TYR A 349 21.20 26.84 24.38
CA TYR A 349 22.45 26.94 25.13
C TYR A 349 22.39 26.29 26.51
N ASP A 350 21.22 26.32 27.15
CA ASP A 350 21.05 25.73 28.48
C ASP A 350 20.97 24.19 28.42
N PHE A 351 20.82 23.63 27.21
CA PHE A 351 20.70 22.19 27.01
C PHE A 351 22.09 21.54 26.84
N ILE A 352 22.52 20.83 27.90
CA ILE A 352 23.88 20.25 27.98
C ILE A 352 23.83 18.75 27.76
N TYR A 353 24.66 18.25 26.82
CA TYR A 353 24.88 16.85 26.58
C TYR A 353 26.06 16.31 27.43
N LYS A 354 25.80 15.27 28.25
CA LYS A 354 26.80 14.60 29.09
C LYS A 354 26.91 13.14 28.70
N LEU A 355 28.11 12.67 28.39
CA LEU A 355 28.40 11.31 28.00
C LEU A 355 27.78 10.29 28.94
N GLY A 356 27.10 9.27 28.41
CA GLY A 356 26.42 8.21 29.15
C GLY A 356 25.13 8.61 29.85
N LYS A 357 24.69 9.89 29.81
CA LYS A 357 23.45 10.36 30.45
C LYS A 357 22.28 10.35 29.48
N VAL A 358 21.09 10.11 30.02
CA VAL A 358 19.85 10.29 29.29
C VAL A 358 19.50 11.78 29.34
N VAL A 359 19.12 12.32 28.18
CA VAL A 359 18.65 13.68 28.01
C VAL A 359 17.16 13.66 27.63
N LYS A 360 16.44 14.68 28.08
CA LYS A 360 15.01 14.90 27.77
C LYS A 360 14.82 16.38 27.46
N PRO A 361 13.87 16.75 26.61
CA PRO A 361 13.58 18.16 26.38
C PRO A 361 13.14 18.85 27.67
N SER A 362 13.42 20.12 27.78
CA SER A 362 13.04 20.98 28.97
C SER A 362 11.52 21.12 29.08
N GLU A 363 10.82 21.14 27.98
CA GLU A 363 9.36 21.20 27.88
C GLU A 363 8.77 19.85 27.50
N LYS A 364 7.44 19.72 27.65
CA LYS A 364 6.74 18.48 27.21
C LYS A 364 6.98 18.22 25.73
N PHE A 365 7.31 16.97 25.41
CA PHE A 365 7.50 16.54 24.03
C PHE A 365 6.26 16.85 23.17
N ASP A 366 6.50 17.49 22.02
CA ASP A 366 5.47 17.78 21.04
C ASP A 366 5.47 16.70 19.95
N PRO A 367 4.41 15.89 19.85
CA PRO A 367 4.30 14.84 18.83
C PRO A 367 3.84 15.36 17.46
N THR A 368 3.59 16.66 17.31
CA THR A 368 3.10 17.23 16.04
C THR A 368 4.22 17.25 14.99
N PRO A 369 4.01 16.74 13.78
CA PRO A 369 4.99 16.89 12.70
C PRO A 369 5.27 18.38 12.43
N GLY A 370 6.53 18.72 12.19
CA GLY A 370 6.95 20.10 11.92
C GLY A 370 8.31 20.42 12.51
N THR A 371 8.86 21.59 12.20
CA THR A 371 10.26 21.93 12.45
C THR A 371 10.57 22.40 13.86
N CYS A 372 9.66 23.08 14.56
CA CYS A 372 9.96 23.87 15.76
C CYS A 372 9.27 23.42 17.04
N GLY A 373 8.87 22.17 17.18
CA GLY A 373 8.26 21.64 18.40
C GLY A 373 9.29 21.24 19.48
N SER A 374 8.85 21.11 20.73
CA SER A 374 9.68 20.67 21.85
C SER A 374 10.12 19.21 21.66
N GLY A 375 11.43 18.95 21.81
CA GLY A 375 12.05 17.63 21.66
C GLY A 375 13.55 17.70 21.37
N ILE A 376 14.19 16.55 21.34
CA ILE A 376 15.59 16.42 20.95
C ILE A 376 15.61 16.14 19.46
N HIS A 377 16.18 17.03 18.66
CA HIS A 377 16.30 16.92 17.21
C HIS A 377 17.65 16.27 16.82
N GLY A 378 17.61 15.39 15.85
CA GLY A 378 18.80 14.74 15.28
C GLY A 378 18.50 14.12 13.91
N PHE A 379 19.52 13.58 13.29
CA PHE A 379 19.48 12.97 11.97
C PHE A 379 19.87 11.50 12.04
N ILE A 380 19.36 10.66 11.16
CA ILE A 380 19.76 9.25 11.06
C ILE A 380 21.16 9.14 10.41
N ASP A 381 21.44 9.97 9.41
CA ASP A 381 22.74 10.02 8.75
C ASP A 381 23.62 11.09 9.39
N ILE A 382 24.86 10.73 9.70
CA ILE A 382 25.86 11.66 10.26
C ILE A 382 26.19 12.81 9.30
N ASN A 383 26.17 12.57 8.00
CA ASN A 383 26.43 13.59 6.99
C ASN A 383 25.33 14.67 6.97
N ASP A 384 24.08 14.27 7.20
CA ASP A 384 22.98 15.23 7.32
C ASP A 384 23.14 16.11 8.55
N ALA A 385 23.63 15.54 9.66
CA ALA A 385 23.95 16.32 10.87
C ALA A 385 25.11 17.28 10.66
N ILE A 386 26.14 16.88 9.90
CA ILE A 386 27.31 17.70 9.58
C ILE A 386 26.95 18.87 8.65
N ASN A 387 26.10 18.62 7.66
CA ASN A 387 25.72 19.59 6.64
C ASN A 387 24.58 20.52 7.07
N TYR A 388 23.97 20.26 8.22
CA TYR A 388 22.88 21.09 8.74
C TYR A 388 23.43 22.39 9.34
N ILE A 389 23.14 23.51 8.69
CA ILE A 389 23.60 24.86 9.08
C ILE A 389 22.43 25.66 9.65
#